data_9d92ff7b1ba133fb986002a59826f8d4
#
_entry.id   9d92ff7b1ba133fb986002a59826f8d4
#
_cell.length_a   1.000
_cell.length_b   1.000
_cell.length_c   1.000
_cell.angle_alpha   90.00
_cell.angle_beta   90.00
_cell.angle_gamma   90.00
#
_symmetry.space_group_name_H-M   'P 1'
#
loop_
_entity.id
_entity.type
_entity.pdbx_description
1 polymer ?
#
loop_
_entity_poly.entity_id
_entity_poly.type
_entity_poly.pdbx_seq_one_letter_code
_entity_poly.pdbx_strand_id
1 'polypeptide(L)'
;MAAYVGMPESKSNAAAGLINFVRNMGQSVGASAVTTLLARRSQYHQSVLAGYTRSHRFDEAVAGLANRLTDVGLSVHSAQQQALTRMYNMVMAQAQALSYVDIYWLLAVVSVLMFLLCFFLAKNEPGKGGQVAAH
;
A
#
# COMPACT_ATOMS: atom_id res chain seq x y z
N MET A 1 15.30 3.37 -22.70
CA MET A 1 16.14 3.58 -23.91
C MET A 1 16.40 5.07 -24.22
N ALA A 2 15.49 5.99 -23.83
CA ALA A 2 15.67 7.43 -24.09
C ALA A 2 16.88 8.11 -23.39
N ALA A 3 17.37 7.56 -22.28
CA ALA A 3 18.44 8.16 -21.48
C ALA A 3 19.85 8.05 -22.11
N TYR A 4 20.00 7.29 -23.20
CA TYR A 4 21.31 7.06 -23.85
C TYR A 4 21.51 7.80 -25.16
N VAL A 5 20.53 8.59 -25.58
CA VAL A 5 20.58 9.34 -26.85
C VAL A 5 21.55 10.50 -26.72
N GLY A 6 22.62 10.46 -27.52
CA GLY A 6 23.64 11.53 -27.57
C GLY A 6 24.81 11.42 -26.58
N MET A 7 24.93 10.34 -25.82
CA MET A 7 26.05 10.10 -24.91
C MET A 7 27.18 9.30 -25.59
N PRO A 8 28.48 9.68 -25.40
CA PRO A 8 29.58 8.85 -25.78
C PRO A 8 29.58 7.52 -25.06
N GLU A 9 29.98 6.43 -25.73
CA GLU A 9 29.95 5.06 -25.19
C GLU A 9 30.67 4.92 -23.83
N SER A 10 31.74 5.70 -23.61
CA SER A 10 32.48 5.71 -22.34
C SER A 10 31.66 6.17 -21.13
N LYS A 11 30.58 6.94 -21.33
CA LYS A 11 29.71 7.43 -20.26
C LYS A 11 28.42 6.60 -20.10
N SER A 12 28.15 5.68 -21.02
CA SER A 12 26.96 4.83 -21.01
C SER A 12 26.86 3.96 -19.73
N ASN A 13 27.98 3.40 -19.30
CA ASN A 13 28.03 2.57 -18.09
C ASN A 13 27.76 3.38 -16.81
N ALA A 14 28.29 4.59 -16.74
CA ALA A 14 28.02 5.49 -15.61
C ALA A 14 26.54 5.93 -15.56
N ALA A 15 25.95 6.22 -16.73
CA ALA A 15 24.54 6.55 -16.85
C ALA A 15 23.64 5.36 -16.44
N ALA A 16 23.98 4.14 -16.86
CA ALA A 16 23.27 2.92 -16.46
C ALA A 16 23.32 2.70 -14.93
N GLY A 17 24.50 2.90 -14.34
CA GLY A 17 24.68 2.81 -12.88
C GLY A 17 23.83 3.82 -12.13
N LEU A 18 23.81 5.08 -12.60
CA LEU A 18 22.99 6.14 -11.99
C LEU A 18 21.50 5.84 -12.09
N ILE A 19 21.02 5.36 -13.24
CA ILE A 19 19.62 5.00 -13.44
C ILE A 19 19.21 3.86 -12.50
N ASN A 20 20.05 2.82 -12.37
CA ASN A 20 19.79 1.71 -11.45
C ASN A 20 19.81 2.17 -9.99
N PHE A 21 20.72 3.05 -9.63
CA PHE A 21 20.78 3.62 -8.29
C PHE A 21 19.49 4.40 -7.95
N VAL A 22 19.06 5.31 -8.82
CA VAL A 22 17.83 6.09 -8.63
C VAL A 22 16.60 5.18 -8.57
N ARG A 23 16.55 4.14 -9.42
CA ARG A 23 15.46 3.15 -9.39
C ARG A 23 15.41 2.42 -8.05
N ASN A 24 16.53 1.93 -7.55
CA ASN A 24 16.59 1.20 -6.28
C ASN A 24 16.23 2.10 -5.10
N MET A 25 16.72 3.34 -5.08
CA MET A 25 16.31 4.33 -4.06
C MET A 25 14.81 4.62 -4.14
N GLY A 26 14.27 4.82 -5.33
CA GLY A 26 12.84 5.06 -5.53
C GLY A 26 11.98 3.90 -5.03
N GLN A 27 12.38 2.66 -5.29
CA GLN A 27 11.70 1.47 -4.79
C GLN A 27 11.72 1.38 -3.26
N SER A 28 12.87 1.62 -2.64
CA SER A 28 13.02 1.58 -1.19
C SER A 28 12.18 2.65 -0.49
N VAL A 29 12.25 3.88 -0.97
CA VAL A 29 11.46 5.00 -0.42
C VAL A 29 9.97 4.77 -0.66
N GLY A 30 9.59 4.28 -1.86
CA GLY A 30 8.19 3.98 -2.19
C GLY A 30 7.60 2.89 -1.28
N ALA A 31 8.32 1.79 -1.08
CA ALA A 31 7.89 0.72 -0.19
C ALA A 31 7.73 1.20 1.26
N SER A 32 8.69 1.98 1.77
CA SER A 32 8.64 2.56 3.11
C SER A 32 7.47 3.54 3.27
N ALA A 33 7.20 4.36 2.27
CA ALA A 33 6.07 5.29 2.28
C ALA A 33 4.73 4.54 2.33
N VAL A 34 4.55 3.50 1.49
CA VAL A 34 3.33 2.70 1.45
C VAL A 34 3.09 1.99 2.78
N THR A 35 4.11 1.35 3.36
CA THR A 35 3.98 0.66 4.65
C THR A 35 3.66 1.62 5.79
N THR A 36 4.26 2.81 5.80
CA THR A 36 3.97 3.85 6.79
C THR A 36 2.53 4.37 6.66
N LEU A 37 2.07 4.62 5.42
CA LEU A 37 0.71 5.06 5.16
C LEU A 37 -0.31 3.97 5.57
N LEU A 38 -0.02 2.70 5.26
CA LEU A 38 -0.86 1.58 5.64
C LEU A 38 -1.00 1.49 7.17
N ALA A 39 0.10 1.61 7.91
CA ALA A 39 0.08 1.60 9.36
C ALA A 39 -0.75 2.76 9.93
N ARG A 40 -0.57 3.97 9.43
CA ARG A 40 -1.34 5.16 9.86
C ARG A 40 -2.83 5.02 9.55
N ARG A 41 -3.19 4.53 8.35
CA ARG A 41 -4.59 4.31 7.98
C ARG A 41 -5.23 3.20 8.81
N SER A 42 -4.51 2.13 9.06
CA SER A 42 -4.98 1.06 9.94
C SER A 42 -5.27 1.57 11.36
N GLN A 43 -4.39 2.38 11.94
CA GLN A 43 -4.61 3.01 13.23
C GLN A 43 -5.83 3.94 13.24
N TYR A 44 -6.00 4.73 12.19
CA TYR A 44 -7.18 5.60 12.04
C TYR A 44 -8.47 4.78 12.00
N HIS A 45 -8.55 3.76 11.14
CA HIS A 45 -9.73 2.90 11.06
C HIS A 45 -9.99 2.13 12.36
N GLN A 46 -8.93 1.69 13.05
CA GLN A 46 -9.05 1.08 14.36
C GLN A 46 -9.65 2.04 15.40
N SER A 47 -9.21 3.30 15.42
CA SER A 47 -9.76 4.30 16.34
C SER A 47 -11.22 4.62 16.08
N VAL A 48 -11.63 4.68 14.81
CA VAL A 48 -13.03 4.87 14.41
C VAL A 48 -13.87 3.65 14.79
N LEU A 49 -13.39 2.44 14.49
CA LEU A 49 -14.10 1.20 14.80
C LEU A 49 -14.14 0.90 16.32
N ALA A 50 -13.14 1.36 17.08
CA ALA A 50 -13.16 1.27 18.54
C ALA A 50 -14.36 2.03 19.16
N GLY A 51 -14.87 3.06 18.49
CA GLY A 51 -16.13 3.71 18.89
C GLY A 51 -17.33 2.77 18.80
N TYR A 52 -17.35 1.87 17.83
CA TYR A 52 -18.43 0.89 17.67
C TYR A 52 -18.35 -0.26 18.69
N THR A 53 -17.16 -0.62 19.18
CA THR A 53 -17.01 -1.65 20.22
C THR A 53 -17.55 -1.25 21.59
N ARG A 54 -17.85 0.04 21.78
CA ARG A 54 -18.53 0.56 22.98
C ARG A 54 -20.06 0.61 22.82
N SER A 55 -20.59 0.12 21.71
CA SER A 55 -22.02 0.13 21.46
C SER A 55 -22.71 -1.10 22.06
N HIS A 56 -23.92 -0.93 22.53
CA HIS A 56 -24.78 -2.02 23.03
C HIS A 56 -24.89 -3.19 22.02
N ARG A 57 -24.89 -2.90 20.72
CA ARG A 57 -24.91 -3.92 19.66
C ARG A 57 -23.67 -4.82 19.65
N PHE A 58 -22.52 -4.28 20.00
CA PHE A 58 -21.29 -5.08 20.10
C PHE A 58 -21.38 -6.04 21.28
N ASP A 59 -21.85 -5.55 22.44
CA ASP A 59 -22.02 -6.38 23.63
C ASP A 59 -23.05 -7.51 23.40
N GLU A 60 -24.15 -7.22 22.73
CA GLU A 60 -25.15 -8.23 22.33
C GLU A 60 -24.53 -9.27 21.36
N ALA A 61 -23.73 -8.85 20.39
CA ALA A 61 -23.08 -9.78 19.47
C ALA A 61 -22.04 -10.67 20.16
N VAL A 62 -21.28 -10.11 21.11
CA VAL A 62 -20.34 -10.88 21.95
C VAL A 62 -21.10 -11.89 22.80
N ALA A 63 -22.17 -11.46 23.46
CA ALA A 63 -23.00 -12.35 24.29
C ALA A 63 -23.65 -13.47 23.47
N GLY A 64 -24.18 -13.15 22.29
CA GLY A 64 -24.74 -14.14 21.37
C GLY A 64 -23.72 -15.18 20.90
N LEU A 65 -22.49 -14.75 20.60
CA LEU A 65 -21.41 -15.67 20.24
C LEU A 65 -20.95 -16.51 21.43
N ALA A 66 -20.84 -15.91 22.62
CA ALA A 66 -20.48 -16.63 23.84
C ALA A 66 -21.49 -17.73 24.17
N ASN A 67 -22.80 -17.44 24.07
CA ASN A 67 -23.84 -18.43 24.29
C ASN A 67 -23.71 -19.61 23.32
N ARG A 68 -23.50 -19.37 22.04
CA ARG A 68 -23.27 -20.44 21.05
C ARG A 68 -22.04 -21.28 21.35
N LEU A 69 -20.97 -20.68 21.85
CA LEU A 69 -19.76 -21.40 22.27
C LEU A 69 -19.99 -22.24 23.53
N THR A 70 -20.85 -21.79 24.43
CA THR A 70 -21.25 -22.55 25.61
C THR A 70 -22.12 -23.76 25.22
N ASP A 71 -23.03 -23.58 24.25
CA ASP A 71 -23.87 -24.68 23.74
C ASP A 71 -23.05 -25.81 23.09
N VAL A 72 -21.88 -25.49 22.56
CA VAL A 72 -20.91 -26.46 21.98
C VAL A 72 -20.02 -27.09 23.07
N GLY A 73 -20.20 -26.74 24.35
CA GLY A 73 -19.54 -27.40 25.48
C GLY A 73 -18.35 -26.64 26.07
N LEU A 74 -18.12 -25.37 25.71
CA LEU A 74 -17.13 -24.56 26.38
C LEU A 74 -17.64 -24.06 27.74
N SER A 75 -16.72 -23.88 28.70
CA SER A 75 -17.07 -23.22 29.96
C SER A 75 -17.46 -21.75 29.68
N VAL A 76 -18.38 -21.20 30.47
CA VAL A 76 -18.89 -19.81 30.31
C VAL A 76 -17.73 -18.80 30.23
N HIS A 77 -16.72 -18.95 31.08
CA HIS A 77 -15.58 -18.04 31.10
C HIS A 77 -14.73 -18.13 29.83
N SER A 78 -14.43 -19.33 29.34
CA SER A 78 -13.68 -19.54 28.11
C SER A 78 -14.48 -19.13 26.87
N ALA A 79 -15.78 -19.32 26.85
CA ALA A 79 -16.68 -18.90 25.79
C ALA A 79 -16.70 -17.37 25.66
N GLN A 80 -16.79 -16.64 26.77
CA GLN A 80 -16.74 -15.17 26.77
C GLN A 80 -15.41 -14.65 26.27
N GLN A 81 -14.28 -15.19 26.74
CA GLN A 81 -12.95 -14.77 26.28
C GLN A 81 -12.75 -15.02 24.76
N GLN A 82 -13.18 -16.20 24.29
CA GLN A 82 -13.08 -16.52 22.85
C GLN A 82 -14.01 -15.67 22.00
N ALA A 83 -15.24 -15.40 22.47
CA ALA A 83 -16.17 -14.54 21.76
C ALA A 83 -15.61 -13.12 21.62
N LEU A 84 -15.09 -12.54 22.70
CA LEU A 84 -14.49 -11.22 22.69
C LEU A 84 -13.28 -11.17 21.75
N THR A 85 -12.39 -12.16 21.83
CA THR A 85 -11.20 -12.23 20.97
C THR A 85 -11.57 -12.34 19.49
N ARG A 86 -12.57 -13.17 19.15
CA ARG A 86 -13.04 -13.32 17.77
C ARG A 86 -13.65 -12.03 17.23
N MET A 87 -14.50 -11.38 18.02
CA MET A 87 -15.12 -10.10 17.63
C MET A 87 -14.07 -9.00 17.46
N TYR A 88 -13.10 -8.92 18.36
CA TYR A 88 -11.99 -7.97 18.24
C TYR A 88 -11.17 -8.23 16.97
N ASN A 89 -10.82 -9.49 16.70
CA ASN A 89 -10.08 -9.84 15.48
C ASN A 89 -10.86 -9.53 14.19
N MET A 90 -12.19 -9.68 14.19
CA MET A 90 -13.04 -9.25 13.07
C MET A 90 -12.95 -7.73 12.83
N VAL A 91 -13.05 -6.94 13.90
CA VAL A 91 -12.94 -5.48 13.80
C VAL A 91 -11.56 -5.08 13.27
N MET A 92 -10.50 -5.72 13.77
CA MET A 92 -9.14 -5.48 13.30
C MET A 92 -8.94 -5.86 11.82
N ALA A 93 -9.49 -6.99 11.39
CA ALA A 93 -9.44 -7.42 10.00
C ALA A 93 -10.19 -6.43 9.08
N GLN A 94 -11.34 -5.92 9.51
CA GLN A 94 -12.07 -4.89 8.76
C GLN A 94 -11.29 -3.57 8.67
N ALA A 95 -10.67 -3.12 9.77
CA ALA A 95 -9.83 -1.94 9.77
C ALA A 95 -8.66 -2.06 8.78
N GLN A 96 -8.03 -3.23 8.75
CA GLN A 96 -6.95 -3.51 7.80
C GLN A 96 -7.47 -3.52 6.35
N ALA A 97 -8.60 -4.18 6.08
CA ALA A 97 -9.18 -4.23 4.74
C ALA A 97 -9.49 -2.82 4.21
N LEU A 98 -10.09 -1.95 5.03
CA LEU A 98 -10.37 -0.55 4.67
C LEU A 98 -9.07 0.22 4.41
N SER A 99 -8.03 -0.02 5.19
CA SER A 99 -6.72 0.60 4.99
C SER A 99 -6.09 0.23 3.65
N TYR A 100 -6.24 -1.03 3.21
CA TYR A 100 -5.80 -1.46 1.88
C TYR A 100 -6.58 -0.76 0.77
N VAL A 101 -7.89 -0.63 0.90
CA VAL A 101 -8.71 0.10 -0.09
C VAL A 101 -8.23 1.55 -0.24
N ASP A 102 -7.97 2.25 0.88
CA ASP A 102 -7.44 3.61 0.86
C ASP A 102 -6.08 3.70 0.13
N ILE A 103 -5.19 2.75 0.36
CA ILE A 103 -3.88 2.71 -0.31
C ILE A 103 -4.03 2.42 -1.81
N TYR A 104 -4.90 1.49 -2.21
CA TYR A 104 -5.16 1.23 -3.63
C TYR A 104 -5.74 2.46 -4.34
N TRP A 105 -6.63 3.20 -3.70
CA TRP A 105 -7.15 4.46 -4.23
C TRP A 105 -6.04 5.49 -4.42
N LEU A 106 -5.16 5.64 -3.44
CA LEU A 106 -4.02 6.55 -3.52
C LEU A 106 -3.08 6.15 -4.67
N LEU A 107 -2.75 4.86 -4.79
CA LEU A 107 -1.92 4.36 -5.89
C LEU A 107 -2.58 4.55 -7.26
N ALA A 108 -3.90 4.38 -7.36
CA ALA A 108 -4.64 4.65 -8.59
C ALA A 108 -4.54 6.13 -8.99
N VAL A 109 -4.72 7.05 -8.04
CA VAL A 109 -4.58 8.50 -8.29
C VAL A 109 -3.16 8.84 -8.74
N VAL A 110 -2.14 8.30 -8.07
CA VAL A 110 -0.73 8.50 -8.47
C VAL A 110 -0.47 7.97 -9.87
N SER A 111 -1.00 6.79 -10.21
CA SER A 111 -0.86 6.19 -11.54
C SER A 111 -1.49 7.06 -12.62
N VAL A 112 -2.69 7.60 -12.37
CA VAL A 112 -3.36 8.53 -13.31
C VAL A 112 -2.55 9.81 -13.49
N LEU A 113 -2.02 10.38 -12.41
CA LEU A 113 -1.16 11.57 -12.48
C LEU A 113 0.11 11.29 -13.29
N MET A 114 0.76 10.15 -13.06
CA MET A 114 1.94 9.74 -13.83
C MET A 114 1.61 9.54 -15.31
N PHE A 115 0.44 8.94 -15.60
CA PHE A 115 -0.03 8.79 -16.98
C PHE A 115 -0.21 10.16 -17.68
N LEU A 116 -0.86 11.11 -17.00
CA LEU A 116 -1.04 12.46 -17.52
C LEU A 116 0.32 13.17 -17.75
N LEU A 117 1.26 13.01 -16.81
CA LEU A 117 2.60 13.58 -16.95
C LEU A 117 3.35 13.02 -18.18
N CYS A 118 3.09 11.76 -18.58
CA CYS A 118 3.67 11.20 -19.81
C CYS A 118 3.30 11.98 -21.05
N PHE A 119 2.14 12.64 -21.10
CA PHE A 119 1.74 13.48 -22.24
C PHE A 119 2.50 14.81 -22.31
N PHE A 120 3.02 15.28 -21.19
CA PHE A 120 3.83 16.50 -21.12
C PHE A 120 5.30 16.25 -21.42
N LEU A 121 5.76 14.99 -21.43
CA LEU A 121 7.12 14.69 -21.85
C LEU A 121 7.27 14.91 -23.35
N ALA A 122 8.26 15.71 -23.74
CA ALA A 122 8.57 15.98 -25.13
C ALA A 122 8.85 14.68 -25.90
N LYS A 123 8.28 14.57 -27.10
CA LYS A 123 8.52 13.43 -27.99
C LYS A 123 10.02 13.32 -28.28
N ASN A 124 10.63 12.25 -27.81
CA ASN A 124 12.02 11.96 -28.12
C ASN A 124 12.07 11.28 -29.49
N GLU A 125 12.75 11.91 -30.49
CA GLU A 125 12.98 11.32 -31.81
C GLU A 125 14.28 10.51 -31.76
N PRO A 126 14.23 9.18 -31.73
CA PRO A 126 15.40 8.34 -31.78
C PRO A 126 15.99 8.45 -33.21
N GLY A 127 17.17 8.98 -33.34
CA GLY A 127 17.88 9.02 -34.62
C GLY A 127 18.46 10.38 -35.04
N LYS A 128 18.19 11.48 -34.35
CA LYS A 128 18.84 12.78 -34.62
C LYS A 128 20.08 13.05 -33.75
N GLY A 129 20.69 12.02 -33.18
CA GLY A 129 22.05 12.10 -32.62
C GLY A 129 23.07 12.10 -33.75
N GLY A 130 23.79 13.23 -33.92
CA GLY A 130 24.59 13.58 -35.05
C GLY A 130 25.43 12.44 -35.63
N GLN A 131 25.40 12.35 -36.96
CA GLN A 131 26.43 11.67 -37.71
C GLN A 131 27.77 12.36 -37.32
N VAL A 132 28.58 11.62 -36.58
CA VAL A 132 29.98 11.98 -36.39
C VAL A 132 30.61 11.84 -37.79
N ALA A 133 30.89 12.98 -38.43
CA ALA A 133 31.65 13.02 -39.66
C ALA A 133 32.99 12.33 -39.40
N ALA A 134 33.20 11.18 -40.04
CA ALA A 134 34.52 10.55 -40.12
C ALA A 134 35.40 11.43 -41.01
N HIS A 135 36.40 12.04 -40.41
CA HIS A 135 37.57 12.55 -41.08
C HIS A 135 38.78 11.75 -40.61
#